data_9fc81e30f08da5ee3ede077b9f685552
#
_entry.id   9fc81e30f08da5ee3ede077b9f685552
#
_cell.length_a   1.000
_cell.length_b   1.000
_cell.length_c   1.000
_cell.angle_alpha   90.00
_cell.angle_beta   90.00
_cell.angle_gamma   90.00
#
_symmetry.space_group_name_H-M   'P 1'
#
loop_
_entity.id
_entity.type
_entity.pdbx_description
1 polymer ?
#
loop_
_entity_poly.entity_id
_entity_poly.type
_entity_poly.pdbx_seq_one_letter_code
_entity_poly.pdbx_strand_id
1 'polypeptide(L)'
;MDINGLLSYKNRRKCAESSKMSFHRPRSSAMRSINLDKMLLFFPLLLGVLITPINGMSGVGCPMGCVCNDETYVVLCERNKLDVLPITLNPAIQRLVLRNNKIKTVDAAFQFYKDLQYVDLSNNHLVNIPTKSFIYQEKLQELHLNKNKLSSINNKTFQGLKSLTVLNLRENFLEELPQGLFSIMPKLEELNLGQNRISKIDPLAFDGLTALRVLYLDDNALSSVPTSSFSVLGSLAELHVGLNAFSSLPDDAFKGLGKLSVLDLSSAGLSNISLNAFRGLTGLRSLNLVDNKLQRIPTVQLSHLSRLEELTIGQNEFTTVEKNSFKGLSNLRKLDITGAPNLQKVEKGAFSDNLNLEFIILASNKKLEDLEEGALVGLPNLKHLVLKDNSFKAFSESMVSWNELRSLEMTDNPIFCDCHLLWLSNLISMKNLSNVQCSMPLALRERPLRTLSPDDLGCSFRDPRQQAILVTLCVSAVVLLGGLGLFLFRYRQRVREALKDYKWNKRAISRKEHEYQKTFSDDDYIVRSAQQGIKPIPVTEL
;
A
#
# COMPACT_ATOMS: atom_id res chain seq x y z
N MET A 1 -2.41 51.93 6.38
CA MET A 1 -1.40 51.74 7.41
C MET A 1 -1.75 50.35 8.03
N ASP A 2 -1.11 49.25 7.70
CA ASP A 2 0.24 48.88 7.33
C ASP A 2 0.25 47.76 6.31
N ILE A 3 1.19 47.89 5.40
CA ILE A 3 1.58 46.93 4.38
C ILE A 3 2.57 45.98 5.02
N ASN A 4 2.19 44.69 5.27
CA ASN A 4 3.14 43.59 5.45
C ASN A 4 2.34 42.25 5.61
N GLY A 5 2.09 41.58 4.49
CA GLY A 5 1.38 40.30 4.43
C GLY A 5 1.51 39.57 3.11
N LEU A 6 2.52 39.88 2.32
CA LEU A 6 2.73 39.32 0.97
C LEU A 6 4.17 38.84 0.81
N LEU A 7 4.60 37.83 1.57
CA LEU A 7 5.87 37.12 1.32
C LEU A 7 5.89 35.76 2.10
N SER A 8 5.05 34.82 1.72
CA SER A 8 5.20 33.41 2.16
C SER A 8 4.52 32.39 1.23
N TYR A 9 4.59 32.59 -0.09
CA TYR A 9 4.02 31.64 -1.06
C TYR A 9 5.01 31.22 -2.16
N LYS A 10 6.32 31.30 -1.87
CA LYS A 10 7.35 31.01 -2.90
C LYS A 10 8.32 29.88 -2.59
N ASN A 11 8.06 29.00 -1.59
CA ASN A 11 9.02 27.95 -1.22
C ASN A 11 8.45 26.53 -1.13
N ARG A 12 7.41 26.18 -1.90
CA ARG A 12 6.92 24.78 -1.99
C ARG A 12 6.96 24.18 -3.41
N ARG A 13 7.84 24.66 -4.29
CA ARG A 13 8.03 24.06 -5.64
C ARG A 13 9.40 23.42 -5.85
N LYS A 14 9.99 22.78 -4.85
CA LYS A 14 11.29 22.09 -5.02
C LYS A 14 11.38 20.73 -4.34
N CYS A 15 10.37 19.90 -4.39
CA CYS A 15 10.47 18.48 -3.94
C CYS A 15 9.64 17.53 -4.81
N ALA A 16 9.72 17.65 -6.14
CA ALA A 16 9.08 16.70 -7.05
C ALA A 16 9.90 16.48 -8.32
N GLU A 17 11.22 16.32 -8.16
CA GLU A 17 12.09 15.85 -9.24
C GLU A 17 13.23 15.05 -8.63
N SER A 18 13.02 13.77 -8.39
CA SER A 18 14.08 12.75 -8.30
C SER A 18 13.47 11.36 -8.08
N SER A 19 13.10 10.68 -9.14
CA SER A 19 13.23 9.21 -9.22
C SER A 19 13.12 8.77 -10.70
N LYS A 20 14.21 8.97 -11.45
CA LYS A 20 14.45 8.20 -12.67
C LYS A 20 15.10 6.90 -12.26
N MET A 21 14.36 5.82 -12.21
CA MET A 21 14.91 4.46 -12.19
C MET A 21 15.45 4.14 -13.58
N SER A 22 16.77 4.00 -13.68
CA SER A 22 17.48 3.45 -14.82
C SER A 22 17.39 1.92 -14.79
N PHE A 23 16.76 1.32 -15.78
CA PHE A 23 16.84 -0.11 -16.04
C PHE A 23 18.19 -0.45 -16.69
N HIS A 24 19.06 -1.15 -15.99
CA HIS A 24 20.21 -1.85 -16.54
C HIS A 24 19.77 -3.17 -17.17
N ARG A 25 20.04 -3.33 -18.48
CA ARG A 25 20.07 -4.62 -19.16
C ARG A 25 21.45 -5.26 -18.97
N PRO A 26 21.54 -6.56 -18.70
CA PRO A 26 22.83 -7.25 -18.65
C PRO A 26 23.39 -7.53 -20.05
N ARG A 27 24.68 -7.29 -20.21
CA ARG A 27 25.51 -7.72 -21.34
C ARG A 27 25.77 -9.21 -21.23
N SER A 28 25.57 -9.97 -22.30
CA SER A 28 26.18 -11.29 -22.49
C SER A 28 27.32 -11.22 -23.47
N SER A 29 28.37 -11.90 -23.10
CA SER A 29 29.69 -11.96 -23.65
C SER A 29 29.82 -12.81 -24.94
N ALA A 30 30.66 -12.32 -25.85
CA ALA A 30 31.71 -12.98 -26.60
C ALA A 30 31.53 -14.40 -27.20
N MET A 31 31.74 -14.54 -28.49
CA MET A 31 32.81 -15.41 -29.00
C MET A 31 33.08 -15.23 -30.49
N ARG A 32 34.37 -14.92 -30.73
CA ARG A 32 35.32 -15.39 -31.76
C ARG A 32 35.07 -15.21 -33.25
N SER A 33 36.04 -14.48 -33.76
CA SER A 33 36.65 -14.41 -35.08
C SER A 33 36.77 -15.72 -35.86
N ILE A 34 36.54 -15.65 -37.18
CA ILE A 34 37.33 -16.40 -38.19
C ILE A 34 37.51 -15.48 -39.41
N ASN A 35 38.78 -15.23 -39.72
CA ASN A 35 39.28 -14.69 -40.98
C ASN A 35 39.09 -15.70 -42.09
N LEU A 36 38.82 -15.26 -43.31
CA LEU A 36 39.62 -15.73 -44.48
C LEU A 36 39.46 -14.80 -45.68
N ASP A 37 40.62 -14.47 -46.18
CA ASP A 37 40.93 -13.70 -47.37
C ASP A 37 40.52 -14.36 -48.67
N LYS A 38 40.40 -13.49 -49.72
CA LYS A 38 40.69 -13.65 -51.14
C LYS A 38 39.66 -14.37 -52.02
N MET A 39 39.13 -13.66 -52.98
CA MET A 39 39.46 -13.71 -54.42
C MET A 39 38.53 -12.83 -55.25
N LEU A 40 39.12 -11.80 -55.79
CA LEU A 40 39.18 -11.28 -57.15
C LEU A 40 38.02 -11.48 -58.15
N LEU A 41 37.58 -10.29 -58.68
CA LEU A 41 37.30 -9.92 -60.06
C LEU A 41 36.18 -10.64 -60.83
N PHE A 42 35.11 -9.85 -61.09
CA PHE A 42 34.68 -9.55 -62.48
C PHE A 42 33.56 -8.46 -62.41
N PHE A 43 33.83 -7.35 -63.12
CA PHE A 43 32.79 -6.38 -63.51
C PHE A 43 31.87 -7.00 -64.57
N PRO A 44 30.59 -6.69 -64.66
CA PRO A 44 30.15 -5.62 -65.53
C PRO A 44 29.11 -4.64 -64.96
N LEU A 45 29.20 -3.44 -65.50
CA LEU A 45 28.24 -2.37 -65.40
C LEU A 45 26.81 -2.84 -65.68
N LEU A 46 25.86 -2.55 -64.70
CA LEU A 46 24.48 -2.40 -65.02
C LEU A 46 23.88 -1.33 -64.04
N LEU A 47 23.23 -0.37 -64.64
CA LEU A 47 22.54 0.77 -64.03
C LEU A 47 21.98 0.46 -62.64
N GLY A 48 22.59 1.05 -61.61
CA GLY A 48 21.99 1.15 -60.28
C GLY A 48 20.91 2.24 -60.29
N VAL A 49 19.67 1.86 -60.43
CA VAL A 49 18.54 2.68 -59.98
C VAL A 49 18.68 2.76 -58.47
N LEU A 50 19.12 3.91 -57.99
CA LEU A 50 19.02 4.31 -56.60
C LEU A 50 17.53 4.26 -56.19
N ILE A 51 17.10 3.14 -55.60
CA ILE A 51 15.86 3.09 -54.83
C ILE A 51 16.19 3.81 -53.52
N THR A 52 16.07 5.14 -53.51
CA THR A 52 15.88 5.88 -52.29
C THR A 52 14.57 5.36 -51.68
N PRO A 53 14.52 5.05 -50.37
CA PRO A 53 13.23 4.79 -49.74
C PRO A 53 12.37 6.03 -49.98
N ILE A 54 11.30 5.88 -50.73
CA ILE A 54 10.30 6.89 -50.92
C ILE A 54 9.70 7.10 -49.53
N ASN A 55 10.20 8.14 -48.85
CA ASN A 55 9.46 8.70 -47.73
C ASN A 55 8.04 8.95 -48.21
N GLY A 56 7.06 8.37 -47.52
CA GLY A 56 5.67 8.30 -47.92
C GLY A 56 5.21 9.57 -48.62
N MET A 57 4.62 9.42 -49.78
CA MET A 57 3.97 10.49 -50.53
C MET A 57 3.06 11.23 -49.58
N SER A 58 3.46 12.46 -49.19
CA SER A 58 2.52 13.39 -48.62
C SER A 58 1.44 13.65 -49.65
N GLY A 59 0.25 13.06 -49.43
CA GLY A 59 -0.89 13.30 -50.30
C GLY A 59 -1.11 14.79 -50.51
N VAL A 60 -1.60 15.16 -51.68
CA VAL A 60 -1.96 16.55 -51.97
C VAL A 60 -2.89 17.05 -50.90
N GLY A 61 -2.40 18.01 -50.03
CA GLY A 61 -3.18 18.57 -48.93
C GLY A 61 -2.65 18.31 -47.52
N CYS A 62 -1.64 17.42 -47.34
CA CYS A 62 -1.05 17.21 -46.00
C CYS A 62 -0.11 18.36 -45.62
N PRO A 63 -0.33 19.08 -44.50
CA PRO A 63 0.52 20.18 -44.06
C PRO A 63 1.95 19.70 -43.77
N MET A 64 2.93 20.59 -43.99
CA MET A 64 4.33 20.29 -43.68
C MET A 64 4.50 19.89 -42.20
N GLY A 65 5.22 18.81 -41.95
CA GLY A 65 5.46 18.28 -40.62
C GLY A 65 4.30 17.46 -40.03
N CYS A 66 3.21 17.30 -40.75
CA CYS A 66 2.13 16.36 -40.42
C CYS A 66 2.37 15.00 -41.10
N VAL A 67 1.80 13.95 -40.53
CA VAL A 67 1.68 12.63 -41.14
C VAL A 67 0.21 12.37 -41.41
N CYS A 68 -0.13 12.22 -42.69
CA CYS A 68 -1.49 11.95 -43.12
C CYS A 68 -1.57 10.55 -43.73
N ASN A 69 -2.49 9.74 -43.26
CA ASN A 69 -2.73 8.39 -43.76
C ASN A 69 -4.19 8.32 -44.23
N ASP A 70 -4.37 8.30 -45.56
CA ASP A 70 -5.69 8.27 -46.20
C ASP A 70 -6.34 6.87 -46.17
N GLU A 71 -5.59 5.81 -45.94
CA GLU A 71 -6.12 4.45 -45.80
C GLU A 71 -6.75 4.25 -44.41
N THR A 72 -6.13 4.80 -43.37
CA THR A 72 -6.63 4.71 -41.99
C THR A 72 -7.42 5.94 -41.55
N TYR A 73 -7.50 6.97 -42.37
CA TYR A 73 -8.16 8.25 -42.09
C TYR A 73 -7.59 8.97 -40.85
N VAL A 74 -6.28 8.84 -40.60
CA VAL A 74 -5.57 9.39 -39.46
C VAL A 74 -4.65 10.51 -39.88
N VAL A 75 -4.72 11.65 -39.18
CA VAL A 75 -3.82 12.78 -39.35
C VAL A 75 -3.15 13.12 -38.03
N LEU A 76 -1.81 13.16 -38.03
CA LEU A 76 -0.97 13.46 -36.88
C LEU A 76 -0.12 14.71 -37.19
N CYS A 77 -0.37 15.80 -36.49
CA CYS A 77 0.39 17.06 -36.61
C CYS A 77 0.90 17.47 -35.24
N GLU A 78 1.80 16.71 -34.66
CA GLU A 78 2.33 16.99 -33.33
C GLU A 78 3.57 17.91 -33.39
N ARG A 79 3.66 18.89 -32.46
CA ARG A 79 4.82 19.78 -32.31
C ARG A 79 5.21 20.54 -33.58
N ASN A 80 4.26 20.78 -34.46
CA ASN A 80 4.48 21.38 -35.78
C ASN A 80 4.38 22.91 -35.78
N LYS A 81 4.20 23.54 -34.62
CA LYS A 81 4.03 24.99 -34.43
C LYS A 81 2.83 25.60 -35.18
N LEU A 82 1.83 24.78 -35.50
CA LEU A 82 0.58 25.21 -36.12
C LEU A 82 -0.11 26.25 -35.22
N ASP A 83 -0.55 27.34 -35.78
CA ASP A 83 -1.29 28.42 -35.12
C ASP A 83 -2.78 28.41 -35.48
N VAL A 84 -3.16 27.72 -36.55
CA VAL A 84 -4.52 27.53 -37.04
C VAL A 84 -4.80 26.04 -37.34
N LEU A 85 -6.07 25.69 -37.41
CA LEU A 85 -6.51 24.37 -37.85
C LEU A 85 -6.26 24.21 -39.36
N PRO A 86 -5.68 23.08 -39.82
CA PRO A 86 -5.50 22.80 -41.24
C PRO A 86 -6.87 22.55 -41.89
N ILE A 87 -7.13 23.17 -43.05
CA ILE A 87 -8.38 23.06 -43.80
C ILE A 87 -8.27 22.25 -45.10
N THR A 88 -7.07 21.79 -45.43
CA THR A 88 -6.72 21.10 -46.70
C THR A 88 -6.62 19.59 -46.53
N LEU A 89 -6.98 19.05 -45.39
CA LEU A 89 -6.93 17.61 -45.10
C LEU A 89 -8.05 16.85 -45.86
N ASN A 90 -7.90 15.55 -46.00
CA ASN A 90 -8.93 14.68 -46.50
C ASN A 90 -10.23 14.83 -45.69
N PRO A 91 -11.38 15.18 -46.29
CA PRO A 91 -12.63 15.39 -45.55
C PRO A 91 -13.17 14.15 -44.83
N ALA A 92 -12.73 12.94 -45.22
CA ALA A 92 -13.14 11.68 -44.61
C ALA A 92 -12.32 11.28 -43.37
N ILE A 93 -11.43 12.16 -42.89
CA ILE A 93 -10.62 11.86 -41.70
C ILE A 93 -11.49 11.53 -40.48
N GLN A 94 -11.05 10.51 -39.74
CA GLN A 94 -11.73 10.05 -38.52
C GLN A 94 -10.96 10.40 -37.27
N ARG A 95 -9.63 10.49 -37.37
CA ARG A 95 -8.77 10.81 -36.23
C ARG A 95 -7.84 11.98 -36.57
N LEU A 96 -7.93 13.05 -35.78
CA LEU A 96 -7.15 14.26 -35.94
C LEU A 96 -6.39 14.56 -34.64
N VAL A 97 -5.06 14.49 -34.69
CA VAL A 97 -4.17 14.79 -33.54
C VAL A 97 -3.37 16.06 -33.84
N LEU A 98 -3.64 17.10 -33.10
CA LEU A 98 -3.04 18.43 -33.22
C LEU A 98 -2.37 18.90 -31.91
N ARG A 99 -2.00 17.98 -31.07
CA ARG A 99 -1.42 18.29 -29.74
C ARG A 99 -0.06 18.94 -29.83
N ASN A 100 0.28 19.74 -28.81
CA ASN A 100 1.57 20.42 -28.70
C ASN A 100 1.84 21.42 -29.84
N ASN A 101 0.85 22.22 -30.21
CA ASN A 101 0.95 23.28 -31.19
C ASN A 101 0.70 24.68 -30.58
N LYS A 102 0.37 25.68 -31.41
CA LYS A 102 0.09 27.05 -30.98
C LYS A 102 -1.30 27.54 -31.39
N ILE A 103 -2.24 26.61 -31.60
CA ILE A 103 -3.58 26.91 -32.07
C ILE A 103 -4.30 27.76 -31.02
N LYS A 104 -4.85 28.90 -31.44
CA LYS A 104 -5.49 29.87 -30.54
C LYS A 104 -7.01 29.83 -30.55
N THR A 105 -7.61 29.37 -31.63
CA THR A 105 -9.05 29.24 -31.80
C THR A 105 -9.43 28.02 -32.61
N VAL A 106 -10.62 27.50 -32.32
CA VAL A 106 -11.30 26.49 -33.14
C VAL A 106 -12.33 27.27 -33.95
N ASP A 107 -12.02 27.51 -35.21
CA ASP A 107 -12.90 28.21 -36.13
C ASP A 107 -13.78 27.24 -36.94
N ALA A 108 -14.37 27.71 -38.03
CA ALA A 108 -15.25 26.93 -38.91
C ALA A 108 -14.56 25.74 -39.62
N ALA A 109 -13.27 25.46 -39.36
CA ALA A 109 -12.54 24.38 -40.06
C ALA A 109 -13.16 22.99 -39.86
N PHE A 110 -13.77 22.73 -38.71
CA PHE A 110 -14.41 21.46 -38.43
C PHE A 110 -15.63 21.17 -39.33
N GLN A 111 -16.22 22.16 -39.97
CA GLN A 111 -17.35 21.93 -40.90
C GLN A 111 -16.98 21.00 -42.08
N PHE A 112 -15.68 20.91 -42.40
CA PHE A 112 -15.19 20.08 -43.51
C PHE A 112 -14.96 18.62 -43.09
N TYR A 113 -14.89 18.29 -41.80
CA TYR A 113 -14.48 16.99 -41.26
C TYR A 113 -15.60 16.33 -40.45
N LYS A 114 -16.69 15.94 -41.16
CA LYS A 114 -17.93 15.41 -40.50
C LYS A 114 -17.80 13.99 -39.96
N ASP A 115 -16.76 13.26 -40.40
CA ASP A 115 -16.56 11.85 -40.02
C ASP A 115 -15.59 11.68 -38.82
N LEU A 116 -15.14 12.79 -38.23
CA LEU A 116 -14.28 12.77 -37.06
C LEU A 116 -14.91 12.00 -35.89
N GLN A 117 -14.11 11.06 -35.35
CA GLN A 117 -14.44 10.25 -34.17
C GLN A 117 -13.51 10.63 -32.99
N TYR A 118 -12.29 11.09 -33.29
CA TYR A 118 -11.29 11.45 -32.31
C TYR A 118 -10.63 12.78 -32.68
N VAL A 119 -10.57 13.71 -31.72
CA VAL A 119 -9.87 14.99 -31.87
C VAL A 119 -9.02 15.27 -30.63
N ASP A 120 -7.72 15.47 -30.84
CA ASP A 120 -6.79 15.88 -29.79
C ASP A 120 -6.18 17.27 -30.11
N LEU A 121 -6.64 18.27 -29.37
CA LEU A 121 -6.17 19.65 -29.38
C LEU A 121 -5.42 19.99 -28.06
N SER A 122 -4.98 19.00 -27.33
CA SER A 122 -4.29 19.20 -26.05
C SER A 122 -2.98 19.98 -26.21
N ASN A 123 -2.62 20.71 -25.16
CA ASN A 123 -1.41 21.53 -25.11
C ASN A 123 -1.29 22.49 -26.31
N ASN A 124 -2.27 23.36 -26.44
CA ASN A 124 -2.34 24.42 -27.41
C ASN A 124 -2.57 25.78 -26.70
N HIS A 125 -3.02 26.79 -27.40
CA HIS A 125 -3.25 28.14 -26.88
C HIS A 125 -4.71 28.59 -27.01
N LEU A 126 -5.67 27.62 -27.00
CA LEU A 126 -7.08 27.93 -27.12
C LEU A 126 -7.56 28.75 -25.92
N VAL A 127 -8.09 29.94 -26.19
CA VAL A 127 -8.62 30.85 -25.17
C VAL A 127 -10.14 30.71 -25.06
N ASN A 128 -10.80 30.48 -26.16
CA ASN A 128 -12.23 30.24 -26.27
C ASN A 128 -12.54 29.26 -27.40
N ILE A 129 -13.72 28.69 -27.35
CA ILE A 129 -14.29 27.90 -28.44
C ILE A 129 -15.57 28.61 -28.89
N PRO A 130 -15.60 29.10 -30.13
CA PRO A 130 -16.78 29.76 -30.66
C PRO A 130 -18.03 28.85 -30.60
N THR A 131 -19.19 29.45 -30.44
CA THR A 131 -20.44 28.69 -30.43
C THR A 131 -20.62 27.95 -31.75
N LYS A 132 -21.15 26.73 -31.68
CA LYS A 132 -21.41 25.86 -32.86
C LYS A 132 -20.14 25.39 -33.59
N SER A 133 -18.91 25.51 -33.01
CA SER A 133 -17.69 24.99 -33.63
C SER A 133 -17.78 23.49 -33.96
N PHE A 134 -18.52 22.73 -33.18
CA PHE A 134 -18.66 21.28 -33.32
C PHE A 134 -20.02 20.84 -33.87
N ILE A 135 -20.80 21.72 -34.50
CA ILE A 135 -22.21 21.43 -34.87
C ILE A 135 -22.36 20.26 -35.84
N TYR A 136 -21.31 19.97 -36.62
CA TYR A 136 -21.29 18.90 -37.61
C TYR A 136 -20.58 17.62 -37.14
N GLN A 137 -20.02 17.59 -35.91
CA GLN A 137 -19.25 16.47 -35.38
C GLN A 137 -20.13 15.47 -34.60
N GLU A 138 -21.21 15.02 -35.21
CA GLU A 138 -22.19 14.11 -34.58
C GLU A 138 -21.60 12.71 -34.29
N LYS A 139 -20.48 12.32 -34.99
CA LYS A 139 -19.82 11.04 -34.83
C LYS A 139 -18.65 11.09 -33.83
N LEU A 140 -18.30 12.30 -33.31
CA LEU A 140 -17.18 12.47 -32.43
C LEU A 140 -17.39 11.75 -31.09
N GLN A 141 -16.44 10.88 -30.72
CA GLN A 141 -16.46 10.06 -29.51
C GLN A 141 -15.51 10.61 -28.45
N GLU A 142 -14.32 11.08 -28.87
CA GLU A 142 -13.33 11.60 -27.94
C GLU A 142 -12.87 13.00 -28.34
N LEU A 143 -12.89 13.92 -27.37
CA LEU A 143 -12.42 15.31 -27.53
C LEU A 143 -11.47 15.69 -26.40
N HIS A 144 -10.21 15.92 -26.74
CA HIS A 144 -9.18 16.34 -25.82
C HIS A 144 -8.82 17.82 -26.03
N LEU A 145 -9.13 18.63 -25.02
CA LEU A 145 -8.89 20.08 -24.96
C LEU A 145 -8.01 20.46 -23.75
N ASN A 146 -7.42 19.49 -23.10
CA ASN A 146 -6.60 19.71 -21.90
C ASN A 146 -5.34 20.50 -22.19
N LYS A 147 -4.81 21.19 -21.17
CA LYS A 147 -3.63 22.06 -21.30
C LYS A 147 -3.81 23.17 -22.32
N ASN A 148 -4.88 23.92 -22.20
CA ASN A 148 -5.20 25.11 -23.01
C ASN A 148 -5.41 26.33 -22.09
N LYS A 149 -6.03 27.38 -22.60
CA LYS A 149 -6.29 28.64 -21.87
C LYS A 149 -7.77 28.97 -21.82
N LEU A 150 -8.63 27.95 -21.92
CA LEU A 150 -10.08 28.12 -21.91
C LEU A 150 -10.53 28.71 -20.56
N SER A 151 -11.12 29.89 -20.57
CA SER A 151 -11.60 30.56 -19.35
C SER A 151 -13.12 30.48 -19.19
N SER A 152 -13.85 30.25 -20.28
CA SER A 152 -15.30 30.10 -20.24
C SER A 152 -15.81 29.14 -21.31
N ILE A 153 -16.90 28.46 -21.00
CA ILE A 153 -17.65 27.58 -21.88
C ILE A 153 -19.15 27.79 -21.59
N ASN A 154 -19.99 27.58 -22.58
CA ASN A 154 -21.43 27.73 -22.43
C ASN A 154 -22.20 26.58 -23.11
N ASN A 155 -23.50 26.52 -22.94
CA ASN A 155 -24.35 25.44 -23.45
C ASN A 155 -24.38 25.31 -24.98
N LYS A 156 -23.85 26.29 -25.73
CA LYS A 156 -23.73 26.25 -27.20
C LYS A 156 -22.35 25.87 -27.69
N THR A 157 -21.34 25.82 -26.77
CA THR A 157 -19.96 25.50 -27.11
C THR A 157 -19.82 24.10 -27.71
N PHE A 158 -20.49 23.14 -27.13
CA PHE A 158 -20.39 21.73 -27.52
C PHE A 158 -21.57 21.23 -28.37
N GLN A 159 -22.35 22.14 -28.94
CA GLN A 159 -23.49 21.78 -29.75
C GLN A 159 -23.07 20.90 -30.93
N GLY A 160 -23.73 19.73 -31.13
CA GLY A 160 -23.39 18.74 -32.14
C GLY A 160 -22.77 17.45 -31.60
N LEU A 161 -22.16 17.46 -30.40
CA LEU A 161 -21.41 16.34 -29.83
C LEU A 161 -22.30 15.25 -29.20
N LYS A 162 -23.27 14.74 -29.97
CA LYS A 162 -24.27 13.77 -29.47
C LYS A 162 -23.70 12.37 -29.16
N SER A 163 -22.56 12.01 -29.77
CA SER A 163 -21.93 10.70 -29.63
C SER A 163 -20.72 10.72 -28.73
N LEU A 164 -20.42 11.87 -28.09
CA LEU A 164 -19.24 12.03 -27.29
C LEU A 164 -19.29 11.14 -26.05
N THR A 165 -18.22 10.35 -25.83
CA THR A 165 -18.01 9.47 -24.68
C THR A 165 -16.93 9.98 -23.74
N VAL A 166 -15.91 10.69 -24.26
CA VAL A 166 -14.82 11.25 -23.46
C VAL A 166 -14.64 12.74 -23.77
N LEU A 167 -14.69 13.57 -22.73
CA LEU A 167 -14.38 14.99 -22.81
C LEU A 167 -13.30 15.36 -21.78
N ASN A 168 -12.13 15.79 -22.27
CA ASN A 168 -11.03 16.18 -21.42
C ASN A 168 -10.78 17.69 -21.50
N LEU A 169 -11.08 18.41 -20.42
CA LEU A 169 -10.89 19.85 -20.23
C LEU A 169 -9.87 20.17 -19.12
N ARG A 170 -9.08 19.19 -18.69
CA ARG A 170 -8.08 19.31 -17.61
C ARG A 170 -7.04 20.40 -17.91
N GLU A 171 -6.53 21.07 -16.88
CA GLU A 171 -5.51 22.12 -17.00
C GLU A 171 -5.94 23.25 -17.97
N ASN A 172 -7.05 23.89 -17.63
CA ASN A 172 -7.56 25.12 -18.27
C ASN A 172 -7.80 26.21 -17.20
N PHE A 173 -8.56 27.25 -17.52
CA PHE A 173 -8.84 28.37 -16.62
C PHE A 173 -10.34 28.55 -16.38
N LEU A 174 -11.12 27.46 -16.44
CA LEU A 174 -12.57 27.51 -16.23
C LEU A 174 -12.86 27.91 -14.77
N GLU A 175 -13.76 28.88 -14.56
CA GLU A 175 -14.10 29.40 -13.24
C GLU A 175 -15.49 28.95 -12.77
N GLU A 176 -16.42 28.70 -13.72
CA GLU A 176 -17.77 28.25 -13.42
C GLU A 176 -18.28 27.24 -14.45
N LEU A 177 -19.23 26.42 -14.03
CA LEU A 177 -19.98 25.51 -14.90
C LEU A 177 -21.46 25.96 -14.93
N PRO A 178 -21.93 26.57 -16.03
CA PRO A 178 -23.29 27.07 -16.12
C PRO A 178 -24.31 25.94 -16.35
N GLN A 179 -25.58 26.27 -16.15
CA GLN A 179 -26.71 25.39 -16.37
C GLN A 179 -26.73 24.78 -17.79
N GLY A 180 -27.03 23.48 -17.87
CA GLY A 180 -27.27 22.77 -19.13
C GLY A 180 -26.05 22.66 -20.05
N LEU A 181 -24.84 22.87 -19.49
CA LEU A 181 -23.60 22.85 -20.27
C LEU A 181 -23.36 21.56 -21.03
N PHE A 182 -23.71 20.43 -20.41
CA PHE A 182 -23.47 19.09 -20.95
C PHE A 182 -24.78 18.36 -21.38
N SER A 183 -25.92 19.04 -21.38
CA SER A 183 -27.24 18.44 -21.59
C SER A 183 -27.42 17.69 -22.93
N ILE A 184 -26.57 18.02 -23.92
CA ILE A 184 -26.61 17.40 -25.25
C ILE A 184 -25.72 16.18 -25.41
N MET A 185 -25.03 15.75 -24.34
CA MET A 185 -24.04 14.64 -24.34
C MET A 185 -24.52 13.43 -23.53
N PRO A 186 -25.64 12.78 -23.87
CA PRO A 186 -26.20 11.71 -23.05
C PRO A 186 -25.33 10.44 -23.01
N LYS A 187 -24.35 10.33 -23.92
CA LYS A 187 -23.43 9.19 -24.01
C LYS A 187 -22.09 9.43 -23.32
N LEU A 188 -21.89 10.63 -22.70
CA LEU A 188 -20.63 10.94 -22.07
C LEU A 188 -20.40 10.01 -20.87
N GLU A 189 -19.27 9.28 -20.90
CA GLU A 189 -18.87 8.33 -19.87
C GLU A 189 -17.76 8.88 -18.99
N GLU A 190 -16.84 9.68 -19.54
CA GLU A 190 -15.76 10.31 -18.83
C GLU A 190 -15.73 11.83 -19.07
N LEU A 191 -15.71 12.60 -17.97
CA LEU A 191 -15.55 14.05 -17.97
C LEU A 191 -14.42 14.46 -17.07
N ASN A 192 -13.37 15.08 -17.65
CA ASN A 192 -12.23 15.56 -16.89
C ASN A 192 -12.21 17.10 -16.88
N LEU A 193 -12.46 17.68 -15.70
CA LEU A 193 -12.45 19.08 -15.38
C LEU A 193 -11.38 19.44 -14.33
N GLY A 194 -10.50 18.50 -14.01
CA GLY A 194 -9.44 18.69 -13.02
C GLY A 194 -8.48 19.81 -13.39
N GLN A 195 -7.78 20.36 -12.42
CA GLN A 195 -6.78 21.43 -12.62
C GLN A 195 -7.34 22.63 -13.38
N ASN A 196 -8.46 23.15 -12.89
CA ASN A 196 -9.07 24.39 -13.36
C ASN A 196 -9.16 25.40 -12.19
N ARG A 197 -10.06 26.36 -12.29
CA ARG A 197 -10.34 27.37 -11.26
C ARG A 197 -11.80 27.35 -10.83
N ILE A 198 -12.47 26.21 -11.02
CA ILE A 198 -13.92 26.09 -10.82
C ILE A 198 -14.23 26.31 -9.34
N SER A 199 -14.94 27.40 -9.08
CA SER A 199 -15.44 27.76 -7.76
C SER A 199 -16.95 27.61 -7.64
N LYS A 200 -17.66 27.57 -8.77
CA LYS A 200 -19.11 27.52 -8.85
C LYS A 200 -19.59 26.51 -9.88
N ILE A 201 -20.49 25.63 -9.46
CA ILE A 201 -21.18 24.67 -10.33
C ILE A 201 -22.68 24.90 -10.17
N ASP A 202 -23.37 25.20 -11.28
CA ASP A 202 -24.83 25.36 -11.27
C ASP A 202 -25.49 24.02 -10.91
N PRO A 203 -26.58 24.00 -10.13
CA PRO A 203 -27.30 22.77 -9.80
C PRO A 203 -27.69 21.89 -10.99
N LEU A 204 -27.92 22.47 -12.16
CA LEU A 204 -28.28 21.79 -13.41
C LEU A 204 -27.12 21.71 -14.41
N ALA A 205 -25.87 21.93 -13.97
CA ALA A 205 -24.70 21.89 -14.86
C ALA A 205 -24.48 20.50 -15.48
N PHE A 206 -24.73 19.43 -14.72
CA PHE A 206 -24.55 18.04 -15.15
C PHE A 206 -25.85 17.37 -15.63
N ASP A 207 -26.90 18.14 -15.77
CA ASP A 207 -28.16 17.60 -16.29
C ASP A 207 -27.97 16.96 -17.66
N GLY A 208 -28.61 15.79 -17.89
CA GLY A 208 -28.47 15.00 -19.13
C GLY A 208 -27.29 14.02 -19.17
N LEU A 209 -26.34 14.05 -18.25
CA LEU A 209 -25.19 13.14 -18.20
C LEU A 209 -25.55 11.76 -17.60
N THR A 210 -26.52 11.08 -18.19
CA THR A 210 -27.07 9.83 -17.66
C THR A 210 -26.12 8.62 -17.76
N ALA A 211 -25.14 8.68 -18.67
CA ALA A 211 -24.14 7.64 -18.88
C ALA A 211 -22.82 7.88 -18.13
N LEU A 212 -22.66 9.04 -17.45
CA LEU A 212 -21.38 9.43 -16.85
C LEU A 212 -20.94 8.45 -15.75
N ARG A 213 -19.72 7.92 -15.91
CA ARG A 213 -19.12 6.94 -15.01
C ARG A 213 -17.94 7.50 -14.24
N VAL A 214 -17.14 8.40 -14.85
CA VAL A 214 -15.94 8.96 -14.25
C VAL A 214 -15.99 10.49 -14.33
N LEU A 215 -15.85 11.16 -13.19
CA LEU A 215 -15.81 12.62 -13.09
C LEU A 215 -14.58 13.06 -12.31
N TYR A 216 -13.71 13.86 -12.96
CA TYR A 216 -12.59 14.53 -12.33
C TYR A 216 -12.91 16.01 -12.15
N LEU A 217 -12.85 16.46 -10.90
CA LEU A 217 -12.97 17.86 -10.44
C LEU A 217 -11.83 18.21 -9.48
N ASP A 218 -10.80 17.37 -9.42
CA ASP A 218 -9.64 17.56 -8.57
C ASP A 218 -8.86 18.84 -8.94
N ASP A 219 -8.19 19.43 -7.94
CA ASP A 219 -7.38 20.64 -8.09
C ASP A 219 -8.17 21.80 -8.72
N ASN A 220 -9.24 22.19 -8.00
CA ASN A 220 -10.13 23.31 -8.32
C ASN A 220 -10.32 24.23 -7.09
N ALA A 221 -11.24 25.18 -7.16
CA ALA A 221 -11.50 26.18 -6.12
C ALA A 221 -12.85 25.99 -5.41
N LEU A 222 -13.41 24.76 -5.40
CA LEU A 222 -14.68 24.49 -4.77
C LEU A 222 -14.56 24.60 -3.25
N SER A 223 -15.41 25.44 -2.63
CA SER A 223 -15.45 25.63 -1.18
C SER A 223 -16.44 24.70 -0.46
N SER A 224 -17.34 24.06 -1.20
CA SER A 224 -18.32 23.09 -0.70
C SER A 224 -18.65 22.05 -1.77
N VAL A 225 -19.09 20.88 -1.32
CA VAL A 225 -19.54 19.82 -2.24
C VAL A 225 -20.82 20.25 -2.97
N PRO A 226 -20.86 20.24 -4.31
CA PRO A 226 -22.04 20.62 -5.08
C PRO A 226 -23.08 19.50 -5.13
N THR A 227 -23.66 19.17 -3.97
CA THR A 227 -24.58 18.03 -3.76
C THR A 227 -25.74 18.00 -4.74
N SER A 228 -26.35 19.17 -5.00
CA SER A 228 -27.48 19.26 -5.94
C SER A 228 -27.09 18.88 -7.36
N SER A 229 -25.90 19.31 -7.81
CA SER A 229 -25.38 19.00 -9.15
C SER A 229 -24.98 17.53 -9.28
N PHE A 230 -24.53 16.88 -8.21
CA PHE A 230 -24.16 15.47 -8.24
C PHE A 230 -25.38 14.54 -8.22
N SER A 231 -26.49 14.97 -7.66
CA SER A 231 -27.68 14.13 -7.44
C SER A 231 -28.27 13.49 -8.71
N VAL A 232 -28.00 14.07 -9.88
CA VAL A 232 -28.44 13.59 -11.20
C VAL A 232 -27.53 12.54 -11.82
N LEU A 233 -26.32 12.32 -11.26
CA LEU A 233 -25.27 11.44 -11.79
C LEU A 233 -25.44 9.99 -11.31
N GLY A 234 -26.60 9.40 -11.50
CA GLY A 234 -26.94 8.06 -10.96
C GLY A 234 -26.13 6.89 -11.53
N SER A 235 -25.33 7.10 -12.58
CA SER A 235 -24.42 6.09 -13.16
C SER A 235 -22.95 6.25 -12.73
N LEU A 236 -22.64 7.31 -11.95
CA LEU A 236 -21.26 7.63 -11.58
C LEU A 236 -20.64 6.53 -10.73
N ALA A 237 -19.47 6.04 -11.17
CA ALA A 237 -18.69 5.00 -10.53
C ALA A 237 -17.44 5.56 -9.86
N GLU A 238 -16.84 6.63 -10.39
CA GLU A 238 -15.63 7.24 -9.87
C GLU A 238 -15.78 8.76 -9.80
N LEU A 239 -15.45 9.34 -8.64
CA LEU A 239 -15.50 10.77 -8.38
C LEU A 239 -14.19 11.21 -7.71
N HIS A 240 -13.46 12.10 -8.39
CA HIS A 240 -12.24 12.71 -7.90
C HIS A 240 -12.49 14.19 -7.65
N VAL A 241 -12.55 14.59 -6.37
CA VAL A 241 -12.79 15.98 -5.94
C VAL A 241 -11.74 16.44 -4.93
N GLY A 242 -10.61 15.74 -4.85
CA GLY A 242 -9.48 16.13 -4.02
C GLY A 242 -8.86 17.48 -4.44
N LEU A 243 -7.93 18.00 -3.65
CA LEU A 243 -7.26 19.30 -3.93
C LEU A 243 -8.26 20.45 -4.20
N ASN A 244 -9.31 20.52 -3.36
CA ASN A 244 -10.27 21.60 -3.32
C ASN A 244 -10.20 22.31 -1.95
N ALA A 245 -11.17 23.15 -1.62
CA ALA A 245 -11.18 23.92 -0.37
C ALA A 245 -12.39 23.58 0.52
N PHE A 246 -12.77 22.29 0.60
CA PHE A 246 -13.87 21.85 1.45
C PHE A 246 -13.46 21.90 2.92
N SER A 247 -14.09 22.75 3.73
CA SER A 247 -13.83 22.73 5.17
C SER A 247 -14.61 21.62 5.88
N SER A 248 -15.74 21.19 5.31
CA SER A 248 -16.61 20.16 5.88
C SER A 248 -17.43 19.44 4.80
N LEU A 249 -17.86 18.21 5.12
CA LEU A 249 -18.87 17.48 4.36
C LEU A 249 -20.22 17.59 5.08
N PRO A 250 -21.27 18.12 4.42
CA PRO A 250 -22.61 18.17 4.97
C PRO A 250 -23.28 16.80 4.97
N ASP A 251 -24.41 16.67 5.64
CA ASP A 251 -25.28 15.50 5.50
C ASP A 251 -25.70 15.32 4.05
N ASP A 252 -25.80 14.07 3.62
CA ASP A 252 -26.17 13.70 2.25
C ASP A 252 -25.29 14.31 1.14
N ALA A 253 -24.02 14.62 1.45
CA ALA A 253 -23.09 15.27 0.51
C ALA A 253 -23.02 14.61 -0.88
N PHE A 254 -23.19 13.32 -0.93
CA PHE A 254 -23.12 12.51 -2.17
C PHE A 254 -24.45 11.81 -2.48
N LYS A 255 -25.57 12.44 -2.12
CA LYS A 255 -26.91 11.90 -2.39
C LYS A 255 -27.11 11.63 -3.89
N GLY A 256 -27.66 10.45 -4.23
CA GLY A 256 -27.91 10.04 -5.62
C GLY A 256 -26.77 9.19 -6.22
N LEU A 257 -25.58 9.16 -5.62
CA LEU A 257 -24.42 8.44 -6.14
C LEU A 257 -24.34 6.97 -5.64
N GLY A 258 -25.45 6.23 -5.69
CA GLY A 258 -25.52 4.86 -5.14
C GLY A 258 -24.62 3.83 -5.86
N LYS A 259 -24.15 4.12 -7.09
CA LYS A 259 -23.24 3.26 -7.85
C LYS A 259 -21.76 3.65 -7.66
N LEU A 260 -21.48 4.72 -6.90
CA LEU A 260 -20.10 5.18 -6.69
C LEU A 260 -19.27 4.09 -6.00
N SER A 261 -18.16 3.74 -6.61
CA SER A 261 -17.20 2.73 -6.13
C SER A 261 -15.88 3.34 -5.67
N VAL A 262 -15.48 4.47 -6.25
CA VAL A 262 -14.25 5.21 -5.89
C VAL A 262 -14.59 6.66 -5.57
N LEU A 263 -14.16 7.13 -4.41
CA LEU A 263 -14.29 8.53 -3.98
C LEU A 263 -12.92 9.05 -3.50
N ASP A 264 -12.41 10.06 -4.20
CA ASP A 264 -11.18 10.75 -3.80
C ASP A 264 -11.51 12.14 -3.25
N LEU A 265 -11.20 12.33 -1.97
CA LEU A 265 -11.34 13.55 -1.17
C LEU A 265 -9.98 13.98 -0.59
N SER A 266 -8.86 13.54 -1.20
CA SER A 266 -7.52 13.86 -0.71
C SER A 266 -7.24 15.37 -0.80
N SER A 267 -6.45 15.89 0.14
CA SER A 267 -6.02 17.30 0.16
C SER A 267 -7.17 18.32 0.01
N ALA A 268 -8.36 17.96 0.49
CA ALA A 268 -9.56 18.78 0.34
C ALA A 268 -9.73 19.81 1.48
N GLY A 269 -8.87 19.75 2.52
CA GLY A 269 -8.92 20.64 3.68
C GLY A 269 -9.98 20.28 4.72
N LEU A 270 -10.53 19.08 4.67
CA LEU A 270 -11.61 18.61 5.54
C LEU A 270 -11.18 18.54 7.01
N SER A 271 -11.91 19.26 7.86
CA SER A 271 -11.77 19.18 9.32
C SER A 271 -12.99 18.52 9.99
N ASN A 272 -14.16 18.57 9.33
CA ASN A 272 -15.41 18.02 9.86
C ASN A 272 -16.16 17.22 8.79
N ILE A 273 -16.72 16.08 9.20
CA ILE A 273 -17.57 15.22 8.37
C ILE A 273 -18.89 15.01 9.15
N SER A 274 -20.01 15.48 8.61
CA SER A 274 -21.33 15.32 9.23
C SER A 274 -21.71 13.84 9.36
N LEU A 275 -22.56 13.52 10.31
CA LEU A 275 -22.93 12.15 10.67
C LEU A 275 -23.42 11.33 9.46
N ASN A 276 -24.20 11.93 8.59
CA ASN A 276 -24.80 11.30 7.41
C ASN A 276 -24.12 11.68 6.09
N ALA A 277 -22.86 12.20 6.13
CA ALA A 277 -22.18 12.67 4.90
C ALA A 277 -22.04 11.60 3.83
N PHE A 278 -21.81 10.34 4.21
CA PHE A 278 -21.64 9.21 3.30
C PHE A 278 -22.91 8.37 3.12
N ARG A 279 -24.06 8.86 3.63
CA ARG A 279 -25.32 8.14 3.50
C ARG A 279 -25.68 7.93 2.00
N GLY A 280 -26.06 6.69 1.64
CA GLY A 280 -26.42 6.33 0.27
C GLY A 280 -25.26 5.83 -0.59
N LEU A 281 -24.00 5.92 -0.15
CA LEU A 281 -22.84 5.37 -0.85
C LEU A 281 -22.73 3.85 -0.66
N THR A 282 -23.78 3.11 -0.96
CA THR A 282 -23.87 1.67 -0.70
C THR A 282 -22.95 0.83 -1.59
N GLY A 283 -22.42 1.41 -2.67
CA GLY A 283 -21.50 0.77 -3.61
C GLY A 283 -20.03 1.05 -3.35
N LEU A 284 -19.68 1.95 -2.40
CA LEU A 284 -18.32 2.46 -2.26
C LEU A 284 -17.33 1.37 -1.80
N ARG A 285 -16.24 1.23 -2.56
CA ARG A 285 -15.17 0.25 -2.31
C ARG A 285 -13.84 0.92 -1.96
N SER A 286 -13.55 2.08 -2.51
CA SER A 286 -12.30 2.81 -2.27
C SER A 286 -12.60 4.24 -1.84
N LEU A 287 -12.04 4.66 -0.70
CA LEU A 287 -12.16 6.01 -0.15
C LEU A 287 -10.76 6.54 0.17
N ASN A 288 -10.45 7.70 -0.41
CA ASN A 288 -9.22 8.43 -0.15
C ASN A 288 -9.53 9.71 0.64
N LEU A 289 -9.01 9.81 1.87
CA LEU A 289 -9.11 10.95 2.79
C LEU A 289 -7.72 11.49 3.18
N VAL A 290 -6.67 11.17 2.42
CA VAL A 290 -5.29 11.61 2.70
C VAL A 290 -5.17 13.13 2.67
N ASP A 291 -4.25 13.66 3.49
CA ASP A 291 -3.88 15.08 3.53
C ASP A 291 -5.09 16.00 3.78
N ASN A 292 -5.79 15.70 4.89
CA ASN A 292 -6.88 16.52 5.40
C ASN A 292 -6.56 16.99 6.83
N LYS A 293 -7.52 17.61 7.51
CA LYS A 293 -7.36 18.17 8.86
C LYS A 293 -8.19 17.43 9.91
N LEU A 294 -8.39 16.12 9.72
CA LEU A 294 -9.18 15.32 10.64
C LEU A 294 -8.41 15.11 11.95
N GLN A 295 -8.99 15.59 13.06
CA GLN A 295 -8.41 15.45 14.39
C GLN A 295 -8.72 14.10 15.04
N ARG A 296 -9.70 13.37 14.51
CA ARG A 296 -10.10 12.01 14.89
C ARG A 296 -10.52 11.21 13.68
N ILE A 297 -10.41 9.90 13.76
CA ILE A 297 -10.96 9.01 12.73
C ILE A 297 -12.50 9.09 12.79
N PRO A 298 -13.18 9.38 11.67
CA PRO A 298 -14.63 9.56 11.64
C PRO A 298 -15.37 8.20 11.66
N THR A 299 -15.24 7.46 12.75
CA THR A 299 -15.72 6.07 12.90
C THR A 299 -17.19 5.90 12.57
N VAL A 300 -18.05 6.77 13.11
CA VAL A 300 -19.50 6.65 12.92
C VAL A 300 -19.87 6.91 11.47
N GLN A 301 -19.27 7.90 10.84
CA GLN A 301 -19.48 8.25 9.44
C GLN A 301 -19.04 7.11 8.51
N LEU A 302 -17.85 6.56 8.77
CA LEU A 302 -17.29 5.45 7.99
C LEU A 302 -18.10 4.16 8.15
N SER A 303 -18.73 3.92 9.30
CA SER A 303 -19.50 2.69 9.56
C SER A 303 -20.67 2.47 8.60
N HIS A 304 -21.14 3.52 7.89
CA HIS A 304 -22.13 3.41 6.83
C HIS A 304 -21.61 2.75 5.54
N LEU A 305 -20.28 2.65 5.38
CA LEU A 305 -19.62 2.17 4.17
C LEU A 305 -19.29 0.66 4.28
N SER A 306 -20.29 -0.15 4.46
CA SER A 306 -20.13 -1.60 4.72
C SER A 306 -19.43 -2.39 3.62
N ARG A 307 -19.37 -1.86 2.38
CA ARG A 307 -18.66 -2.49 1.25
C ARG A 307 -17.27 -1.94 1.01
N LEU A 308 -16.78 -1.04 1.88
CA LEU A 308 -15.45 -0.44 1.71
C LEU A 308 -14.37 -1.52 1.80
N GLU A 309 -13.52 -1.58 0.78
CA GLU A 309 -12.40 -2.52 0.65
C GLU A 309 -11.05 -1.81 0.89
N GLU A 310 -10.94 -0.54 0.46
CA GLU A 310 -9.71 0.26 0.62
C GLU A 310 -10.00 1.60 1.28
N LEU A 311 -9.25 1.92 2.33
CA LEU A 311 -9.26 3.22 3.00
C LEU A 311 -7.84 3.76 3.09
N THR A 312 -7.64 4.97 2.55
CA THR A 312 -6.42 5.73 2.73
C THR A 312 -6.75 7.00 3.52
N ILE A 313 -6.14 7.17 4.72
CA ILE A 313 -6.49 8.25 5.65
C ILE A 313 -5.24 8.87 6.31
N GLY A 314 -4.05 8.63 5.75
CA GLY A 314 -2.81 9.23 6.22
C GLY A 314 -2.77 10.76 6.09
N GLN A 315 -1.68 11.38 6.56
CA GLN A 315 -1.48 12.83 6.51
C GLN A 315 -2.65 13.65 7.10
N ASN A 316 -3.27 13.13 8.18
CA ASN A 316 -4.30 13.82 8.96
C ASN A 316 -3.77 14.17 10.36
N GLU A 317 -4.52 14.95 11.13
CA GLU A 317 -4.07 15.54 12.40
C GLU A 317 -4.38 14.67 13.64
N PHE A 318 -4.99 13.50 13.48
CA PHE A 318 -5.33 12.63 14.62
C PHE A 318 -4.06 12.09 15.31
N THR A 319 -4.16 11.94 16.64
CA THR A 319 -3.04 11.51 17.49
C THR A 319 -3.06 10.02 17.82
N THR A 320 -4.22 9.40 17.74
CA THR A 320 -4.43 8.02 18.16
C THR A 320 -5.38 7.30 17.20
N VAL A 321 -5.08 6.04 16.93
CA VAL A 321 -6.05 5.09 16.36
C VAL A 321 -6.69 4.38 17.54
N GLU A 322 -7.86 4.84 17.92
CA GLU A 322 -8.58 4.38 19.12
C GLU A 322 -9.20 2.99 18.91
N LYS A 323 -9.56 2.31 20.01
CA LYS A 323 -10.33 1.06 19.95
C LYS A 323 -11.58 1.23 19.09
N ASN A 324 -11.85 0.28 18.19
CA ASN A 324 -12.98 0.28 17.26
C ASN A 324 -12.98 1.44 16.23
N SER A 325 -11.86 2.10 15.96
CA SER A 325 -11.78 3.22 15.01
C SER A 325 -12.35 2.90 13.64
N PHE A 326 -12.30 1.64 13.20
CA PHE A 326 -12.81 1.19 11.90
C PHE A 326 -14.00 0.23 12.04
N LYS A 327 -14.80 0.41 13.11
CA LYS A 327 -15.99 -0.39 13.36
C LYS A 327 -16.98 -0.30 12.18
N GLY A 328 -17.57 -1.46 11.81
CA GLY A 328 -18.55 -1.56 10.72
C GLY A 328 -17.93 -1.72 9.32
N LEU A 329 -16.60 -1.56 9.17
CA LEU A 329 -15.90 -1.78 7.90
C LEU A 329 -15.47 -3.26 7.77
N SER A 330 -16.43 -4.17 7.78
CA SER A 330 -16.18 -5.62 7.78
C SER A 330 -15.51 -6.14 6.50
N ASN A 331 -15.65 -5.42 5.37
CA ASN A 331 -15.05 -5.79 4.09
C ASN A 331 -13.68 -5.13 3.82
N LEU A 332 -13.18 -4.34 4.79
CA LEU A 332 -11.91 -3.62 4.61
C LEU A 332 -10.75 -4.61 4.47
N ARG A 333 -10.03 -4.51 3.34
CA ARG A 333 -8.87 -5.33 2.98
C ARG A 333 -7.57 -4.56 3.09
N LYS A 334 -7.60 -3.27 2.75
CA LYS A 334 -6.43 -2.40 2.76
C LYS A 334 -6.69 -1.13 3.55
N LEU A 335 -5.84 -0.89 4.53
CA LEU A 335 -5.79 0.33 5.31
C LEU A 335 -4.43 0.98 5.18
N ASP A 336 -4.41 2.26 4.77
CA ASP A 336 -3.19 3.05 4.65
C ASP A 336 -3.28 4.31 5.52
N ILE A 337 -2.40 4.38 6.51
CA ILE A 337 -2.21 5.54 7.41
C ILE A 337 -0.74 5.99 7.27
N THR A 338 -0.37 6.49 6.11
CA THR A 338 0.98 6.98 5.85
C THR A 338 1.10 8.46 6.18
N GLY A 339 2.16 8.84 6.89
CA GLY A 339 2.57 10.23 7.05
C GLY A 339 1.70 11.08 7.97
N ALA A 340 0.94 10.49 8.89
CA ALA A 340 0.17 11.22 9.89
C ALA A 340 1.10 11.90 10.91
N PRO A 341 1.21 13.25 10.90
CA PRO A 341 2.29 13.96 11.60
C PRO A 341 2.15 13.93 13.12
N ASN A 342 0.96 13.68 13.61
CA ASN A 342 0.64 13.70 15.03
C ASN A 342 0.32 12.31 15.62
N LEU A 343 0.25 11.27 14.80
CA LEU A 343 -0.05 9.91 15.25
C LEU A 343 1.04 9.39 16.17
N GLN A 344 0.67 9.04 17.40
CA GLN A 344 1.58 8.55 18.44
C GLN A 344 1.29 7.10 18.81
N LYS A 345 0.02 6.68 18.73
CA LYS A 345 -0.44 5.43 19.33
C LYS A 345 -1.51 4.73 18.48
N VAL A 346 -1.45 3.39 18.49
CA VAL A 346 -2.52 2.50 18.00
C VAL A 346 -2.98 1.64 19.17
N GLU A 347 -4.23 1.75 19.55
CA GLU A 347 -4.80 1.05 20.70
C GLU A 347 -5.16 -0.41 20.39
N LYS A 348 -5.18 -1.21 21.45
CA LYS A 348 -5.69 -2.58 21.40
C LYS A 348 -7.14 -2.60 20.93
N GLY A 349 -7.42 -3.47 19.93
CA GLY A 349 -8.77 -3.61 19.37
C GLY A 349 -9.15 -2.49 18.38
N ALA A 350 -8.20 -1.70 17.91
CA ALA A 350 -8.42 -0.70 16.87
C ALA A 350 -9.04 -1.31 15.59
N PHE A 351 -8.67 -2.55 15.27
CA PHE A 351 -9.07 -3.28 14.06
C PHE A 351 -9.97 -4.50 14.36
N SER A 352 -10.61 -4.57 15.52
CA SER A 352 -11.34 -5.78 15.99
C SER A 352 -12.45 -6.27 15.03
N ASP A 353 -13.09 -5.35 14.28
CA ASP A 353 -14.16 -5.65 13.35
C ASP A 353 -13.67 -5.93 11.91
N ASN A 354 -12.36 -5.78 11.65
CA ASN A 354 -11.80 -5.75 10.30
C ASN A 354 -11.09 -7.07 9.96
N LEU A 355 -11.77 -8.18 10.12
CA LEU A 355 -11.21 -9.53 9.95
C LEU A 355 -10.72 -9.84 8.52
N ASN A 356 -11.13 -9.05 7.54
CA ASN A 356 -10.73 -9.19 6.14
C ASN A 356 -9.49 -8.36 5.76
N LEU A 357 -8.86 -7.66 6.73
CA LEU A 357 -7.64 -6.90 6.46
C LEU A 357 -6.51 -7.82 5.98
N GLU A 358 -6.02 -7.52 4.79
CA GLU A 358 -4.88 -8.17 4.14
C GLU A 358 -3.62 -7.29 4.18
N PHE A 359 -3.82 -5.96 4.10
CA PHE A 359 -2.77 -4.95 4.04
C PHE A 359 -2.97 -3.89 5.12
N ILE A 360 -1.98 -3.69 5.98
CA ILE A 360 -1.90 -2.57 6.91
C ILE A 360 -0.60 -1.81 6.64
N ILE A 361 -0.74 -0.51 6.32
CA ILE A 361 0.37 0.40 6.07
C ILE A 361 0.32 1.51 7.12
N LEU A 362 1.29 1.48 8.03
CA LEU A 362 1.53 2.50 9.05
C LEU A 362 2.95 3.04 8.83
N ALA A 363 3.15 3.79 7.75
CA ALA A 363 4.47 4.23 7.34
C ALA A 363 4.67 5.73 7.53
N SER A 364 5.91 6.15 7.77
CA SER A 364 6.30 7.56 7.85
C SER A 364 5.52 8.39 8.88
N ASN A 365 5.06 7.77 9.96
CA ASN A 365 4.42 8.42 11.09
C ASN A 365 5.47 8.72 12.16
N LYS A 366 6.14 9.87 12.07
CA LYS A 366 7.35 10.20 12.84
C LYS A 366 7.18 10.28 14.36
N LYS A 367 5.95 10.31 14.86
CA LYS A 367 5.65 10.28 16.30
C LYS A 367 5.07 8.94 16.75
N LEU A 368 4.82 7.99 15.83
CA LEU A 368 4.24 6.70 16.17
C LEU A 368 5.31 5.82 16.84
N GLU A 369 5.20 5.70 18.15
CA GLU A 369 6.11 4.90 18.98
C GLU A 369 5.39 3.78 19.75
N ASP A 370 4.07 3.86 19.90
CA ASP A 370 3.28 2.91 20.67
C ASP A 370 2.27 2.16 19.78
N LEU A 371 2.49 0.86 19.67
CA LEU A 371 1.55 -0.09 19.09
C LEU A 371 1.18 -1.07 20.20
N GLU A 372 0.02 -0.85 20.84
CA GLU A 372 -0.40 -1.64 22.00
C GLU A 372 -0.38 -3.14 21.71
N GLU A 373 0.03 -3.90 22.71
CA GLU A 373 0.05 -5.35 22.61
C GLU A 373 -1.37 -5.88 22.35
N GLY A 374 -1.52 -6.64 21.25
CA GLY A 374 -2.82 -7.13 20.79
C GLY A 374 -3.56 -6.19 19.85
N ALA A 375 -2.96 -5.06 19.43
CA ALA A 375 -3.58 -4.17 18.43
C ALA A 375 -3.80 -4.88 17.07
N LEU A 376 -2.87 -5.74 16.67
CA LEU A 376 -2.92 -6.52 15.41
C LEU A 376 -3.28 -8.00 15.63
N VAL A 377 -3.56 -8.40 16.86
CA VAL A 377 -3.97 -9.79 17.16
C VAL A 377 -5.40 -10.03 16.69
N GLY A 378 -5.66 -11.20 16.12
CA GLY A 378 -7.01 -11.58 15.65
C GLY A 378 -7.33 -11.13 14.24
N LEU A 379 -6.30 -10.80 13.43
CA LEU A 379 -6.42 -10.49 12.00
C LEU A 379 -5.99 -11.71 11.16
N PRO A 380 -6.87 -12.68 10.89
CA PRO A 380 -6.49 -13.97 10.28
C PRO A 380 -6.04 -13.83 8.82
N ASN A 381 -6.42 -12.76 8.15
CA ASN A 381 -6.13 -12.54 6.74
C ASN A 381 -4.95 -11.58 6.50
N LEU A 382 -4.32 -11.05 7.57
CA LEU A 382 -3.22 -10.10 7.43
C LEU A 382 -1.99 -10.78 6.79
N LYS A 383 -1.57 -10.30 5.62
CA LYS A 383 -0.45 -10.82 4.83
C LYS A 383 0.67 -9.79 4.64
N HIS A 384 0.32 -8.51 4.65
CA HIS A 384 1.25 -7.43 4.35
C HIS A 384 1.19 -6.38 5.45
N LEU A 385 2.33 -6.17 6.12
CA LEU A 385 2.47 -5.20 7.20
C LEU A 385 3.65 -4.27 6.91
N VAL A 386 3.38 -2.96 6.85
CA VAL A 386 4.39 -1.94 6.63
C VAL A 386 4.43 -1.03 7.85
N LEU A 387 5.54 -1.04 8.57
CA LEU A 387 5.82 -0.25 9.78
C LEU A 387 7.06 0.63 9.62
N LYS A 388 7.49 0.89 8.40
CA LYS A 388 8.71 1.63 8.12
C LYS A 388 8.61 3.11 8.48
N ASP A 389 9.76 3.71 8.78
CA ASP A 389 9.92 5.16 8.95
C ASP A 389 9.00 5.74 10.05
N ASN A 390 8.94 5.04 11.20
CA ASN A 390 8.24 5.45 12.41
C ASN A 390 9.23 5.67 13.57
N SER A 391 8.74 5.68 14.81
CA SER A 391 9.55 5.86 16.04
C SER A 391 9.56 4.62 16.94
N PHE A 392 9.31 3.44 16.41
CA PHE A 392 9.33 2.19 17.19
C PHE A 392 10.74 1.86 17.69
N LYS A 393 10.85 1.59 18.99
CA LYS A 393 12.11 1.19 19.65
C LYS A 393 12.23 -0.32 19.82
N ALA A 394 11.10 -1.02 19.91
CA ALA A 394 11.02 -2.47 20.08
C ALA A 394 9.73 -3.01 19.48
N PHE A 395 9.69 -4.32 19.27
CA PHE A 395 8.49 -5.06 18.84
C PHE A 395 8.31 -6.28 19.73
N SER A 396 7.06 -6.63 20.06
CA SER A 396 6.73 -7.83 20.82
C SER A 396 6.43 -9.00 19.88
N GLU A 397 6.87 -10.20 20.25
CA GLU A 397 6.56 -11.43 19.53
C GLU A 397 5.04 -11.72 19.48
N SER A 398 4.31 -11.31 20.51
CA SER A 398 2.85 -11.50 20.63
C SER A 398 2.01 -10.45 19.88
N MET A 399 2.62 -9.44 19.24
CA MET A 399 1.93 -8.33 18.60
C MET A 399 1.08 -8.74 17.39
N VAL A 400 1.58 -9.68 16.60
CA VAL A 400 0.93 -10.20 15.39
C VAL A 400 1.40 -11.63 15.11
N SER A 401 0.66 -12.38 14.28
CA SER A 401 1.11 -13.68 13.77
C SER A 401 2.20 -13.50 12.71
N TRP A 402 3.42 -13.16 13.16
CA TRP A 402 4.55 -12.81 12.28
C TRP A 402 4.86 -13.85 11.21
N ASN A 403 4.65 -15.15 11.53
CA ASN A 403 4.90 -16.25 10.61
C ASN A 403 3.92 -16.31 9.43
N GLU A 404 2.73 -15.74 9.57
CA GLU A 404 1.70 -15.72 8.53
C GLU A 404 1.90 -14.57 7.52
N LEU A 405 2.73 -13.57 7.86
CA LEU A 405 3.00 -12.44 6.99
C LEU A 405 3.80 -12.87 5.76
N ARG A 406 3.36 -12.43 4.58
CA ARG A 406 4.08 -12.60 3.30
C ARG A 406 5.09 -11.48 3.05
N SER A 407 4.76 -10.28 3.51
CA SER A 407 5.62 -9.09 3.38
C SER A 407 5.61 -8.31 4.69
N LEU A 408 6.79 -7.93 5.14
CA LEU A 408 7.00 -7.12 6.34
C LEU A 408 8.08 -6.07 6.04
N GLU A 409 7.76 -4.80 6.23
CA GLU A 409 8.71 -3.68 6.13
C GLU A 409 8.78 -2.93 7.46
N MET A 410 9.98 -2.86 8.04
CA MET A 410 10.22 -2.26 9.36
C MET A 410 11.47 -1.36 9.37
N THR A 411 11.98 -1.00 8.20
CA THR A 411 13.17 -0.13 8.07
C THR A 411 12.93 1.26 8.66
N ASP A 412 14.02 1.97 8.93
CA ASP A 412 14.00 3.37 9.37
C ASP A 412 13.23 3.63 10.68
N ASN A 413 13.31 2.66 11.61
CA ASN A 413 12.85 2.81 12.99
C ASN A 413 14.04 2.89 13.95
N PRO A 414 13.97 3.63 15.07
CA PRO A 414 15.05 3.76 16.05
C PRO A 414 15.15 2.53 16.98
N ILE A 415 15.37 1.36 16.40
CA ILE A 415 15.33 0.07 17.11
C ILE A 415 16.44 -0.04 18.14
N PHE A 416 16.08 -0.43 19.36
CA PHE A 416 16.99 -0.81 20.43
C PHE A 416 17.25 -2.33 20.37
N CYS A 417 18.43 -2.71 19.88
CA CYS A 417 18.79 -4.10 19.69
C CYS A 417 19.34 -4.71 20.98
N ASP A 418 18.58 -5.60 21.58
CA ASP A 418 18.95 -6.40 22.74
C ASP A 418 18.44 -7.85 22.58
N CYS A 419 18.60 -8.64 23.63
CA CYS A 419 18.20 -10.05 23.63
C CYS A 419 16.70 -10.28 23.38
N HIS A 420 15.83 -9.31 23.70
CA HIS A 420 14.39 -9.44 23.45
C HIS A 420 14.03 -9.45 21.96
N LEU A 421 14.95 -9.01 21.07
CA LEU A 421 14.76 -9.02 19.63
C LEU A 421 15.38 -10.23 18.91
N LEU A 422 15.90 -11.22 19.65
CA LEU A 422 16.50 -12.42 19.04
C LEU A 422 15.50 -13.19 18.16
N TRP A 423 14.24 -13.27 18.59
CA TRP A 423 13.17 -13.87 17.80
C TRP A 423 12.98 -13.17 16.45
N LEU A 424 13.05 -11.83 16.43
CA LEU A 424 12.89 -11.02 15.22
C LEU A 424 14.08 -11.20 14.28
N SER A 425 15.31 -11.26 14.81
CA SER A 425 16.52 -11.57 14.03
C SER A 425 16.38 -12.91 13.29
N ASN A 426 15.90 -13.93 13.99
CA ASN A 426 15.66 -15.26 13.43
C ASN A 426 14.56 -15.22 12.35
N LEU A 427 13.44 -14.52 12.60
CA LEU A 427 12.34 -14.38 11.65
C LEU A 427 12.80 -13.69 10.35
N ILE A 428 13.51 -12.57 10.46
CA ILE A 428 14.03 -11.80 9.32
C ILE A 428 14.98 -12.66 8.50
N SER A 429 15.85 -13.40 9.15
CA SER A 429 16.83 -14.29 8.48
C SER A 429 16.15 -15.44 7.73
N MET A 430 15.17 -16.10 8.34
CA MET A 430 14.43 -17.20 7.73
C MET A 430 13.60 -16.77 6.51
N LYS A 431 12.96 -15.61 6.59
CA LYS A 431 12.04 -15.12 5.55
C LYS A 431 12.71 -14.20 4.53
N ASN A 432 14.00 -13.89 4.68
CA ASN A 432 14.74 -12.92 3.86
C ASN A 432 13.97 -11.58 3.73
N LEU A 433 13.44 -11.10 4.85
CA LEU A 433 12.67 -9.87 4.95
C LEU A 433 13.58 -8.63 4.92
N SER A 434 12.96 -7.45 4.98
CA SER A 434 13.65 -6.15 4.93
C SER A 434 14.76 -6.01 5.97
N ASN A 435 15.79 -5.25 5.60
CA ASN A 435 16.96 -5.04 6.44
C ASN A 435 16.65 -4.06 7.59
N VAL A 436 16.35 -4.58 8.78
CA VAL A 436 16.20 -3.79 10.00
C VAL A 436 17.57 -3.48 10.58
N GLN A 437 17.85 -2.20 10.86
CA GLN A 437 19.11 -1.74 11.44
C GLN A 437 18.92 -1.31 12.89
N CYS A 438 19.94 -1.54 13.69
CA CYS A 438 19.97 -1.10 15.08
C CYS A 438 20.30 0.39 15.17
N SER A 439 19.56 1.14 15.99
CA SER A 439 19.90 2.51 16.37
C SER A 439 20.65 2.57 17.71
N MET A 440 20.31 1.67 18.62
CA MET A 440 20.88 1.56 19.96
C MET A 440 21.08 0.08 20.31
N PRO A 441 22.01 -0.26 21.22
CA PRO A 441 23.04 0.60 21.82
C PRO A 441 24.06 1.09 20.79
N LEU A 442 24.86 2.10 21.13
CA LEU A 442 25.84 2.73 20.21
C LEU A 442 26.83 1.73 19.59
N ALA A 443 27.19 0.67 20.31
CA ALA A 443 28.07 -0.39 19.82
C ALA A 443 27.49 -1.20 18.64
N LEU A 444 26.16 -1.21 18.49
CA LEU A 444 25.45 -1.94 17.43
C LEU A 444 24.85 -1.02 16.38
N ARG A 445 25.06 0.30 16.50
CA ARG A 445 24.45 1.29 15.62
C ARG A 445 24.75 0.99 14.14
N GLU A 446 23.70 1.12 13.29
CA GLU A 446 23.74 0.87 11.84
C GLU A 446 24.05 -0.58 11.44
N ARG A 447 24.26 -1.50 12.41
CA ARG A 447 24.43 -2.92 12.09
C ARG A 447 23.07 -3.56 11.78
N PRO A 448 22.99 -4.37 10.72
CA PRO A 448 21.76 -5.09 10.39
C PRO A 448 21.43 -6.13 11.45
N LEU A 449 20.20 -6.12 11.98
CA LEU A 449 19.75 -7.04 13.03
C LEU A 449 19.96 -8.52 12.63
N ARG A 450 19.77 -8.88 11.37
CA ARG A 450 19.95 -10.24 10.85
C ARG A 450 21.38 -10.76 10.91
N THR A 451 22.39 -9.89 11.07
CA THR A 451 23.81 -10.25 11.12
C THR A 451 24.35 -10.38 12.54
N LEU A 452 23.50 -10.07 13.54
CA LEU A 452 23.90 -10.09 14.94
C LEU A 452 23.74 -11.49 15.53
N SER A 453 24.79 -11.95 16.24
CA SER A 453 24.75 -13.19 17.00
C SER A 453 23.99 -13.00 18.31
N PRO A 454 23.54 -14.07 18.98
CA PRO A 454 22.97 -14.00 20.32
C PRO A 454 23.92 -13.30 21.33
N ASP A 455 25.24 -13.47 21.16
CA ASP A 455 26.25 -12.82 22.01
C ASP A 455 26.30 -11.31 21.76
N ASP A 456 26.21 -10.84 20.51
CA ASP A 456 26.13 -9.41 20.18
C ASP A 456 24.90 -8.76 20.81
N LEU A 457 23.78 -9.49 20.88
CA LEU A 457 22.52 -9.03 21.48
C LEU A 457 22.48 -9.15 23.00
N GLY A 458 23.56 -9.68 23.62
CA GLY A 458 23.62 -9.88 25.06
C GLY A 458 22.82 -11.07 25.59
N CYS A 459 22.45 -12.05 24.73
CA CYS A 459 21.69 -13.24 25.10
C CYS A 459 22.54 -14.37 25.68
N SER A 460 23.87 -14.22 25.77
CA SER A 460 24.74 -15.25 26.34
C SER A 460 24.60 -15.29 27.85
N PHE A 461 24.85 -16.49 28.43
CA PHE A 461 24.90 -16.75 29.89
C PHE A 461 25.93 -15.91 30.66
N ARG A 462 26.46 -14.86 30.06
CA ARG A 462 27.35 -13.87 30.69
C ARG A 462 26.63 -12.75 31.44
N ASP A 463 25.31 -12.89 31.69
CA ASP A 463 24.63 -11.98 32.60
C ASP A 463 25.31 -12.10 33.97
N PRO A 464 25.92 -11.02 34.52
CA PRO A 464 26.61 -11.03 35.83
C PRO A 464 25.74 -11.58 36.94
N ARG A 465 24.41 -11.46 36.86
CA ARG A 465 23.45 -12.00 37.82
C ARG A 465 23.35 -13.53 37.73
N GLN A 466 23.31 -14.09 36.53
CA GLN A 466 23.29 -15.56 36.36
C GLN A 466 24.64 -16.19 36.71
N GLN A 467 25.76 -15.54 36.38
CA GLN A 467 27.07 -15.95 36.82
C GLN A 467 27.19 -15.92 38.33
N ALA A 468 26.69 -14.86 38.99
CA ALA A 468 26.70 -14.78 40.45
C ALA A 468 25.84 -15.90 41.08
N ILE A 469 24.69 -16.23 40.52
CA ILE A 469 23.84 -17.35 40.98
C ILE A 469 24.57 -18.69 40.77
N LEU A 470 25.19 -18.92 39.62
CA LEU A 470 25.92 -20.16 39.31
C LEU A 470 27.15 -20.31 40.24
N VAL A 471 27.91 -19.23 40.45
CA VAL A 471 29.06 -19.22 41.37
C VAL A 471 28.59 -19.48 42.81
N THR A 472 27.49 -18.84 43.26
CA THR A 472 26.97 -19.09 44.61
C THR A 472 26.45 -20.51 44.79
N LEU A 473 25.81 -21.12 43.77
CA LEU A 473 25.43 -22.53 43.80
C LEU A 473 26.65 -23.48 43.81
N CYS A 474 27.65 -23.19 43.01
CA CYS A 474 28.90 -23.98 43.02
C CYS A 474 29.63 -23.87 44.37
N VAL A 475 29.76 -22.67 44.94
CA VAL A 475 30.39 -22.47 46.26
C VAL A 475 29.59 -23.17 47.34
N SER A 476 28.26 -23.06 47.36
CA SER A 476 27.42 -23.76 48.34
C SER A 476 27.53 -25.27 48.22
N ALA A 477 27.60 -25.84 47.01
CA ALA A 477 27.84 -27.27 46.80
C ALA A 477 29.21 -27.73 47.33
N VAL A 478 30.26 -26.94 47.09
CA VAL A 478 31.62 -27.23 47.61
C VAL A 478 31.65 -27.20 49.16
N VAL A 479 30.98 -26.18 49.76
CA VAL A 479 30.87 -26.09 51.23
C VAL A 479 30.10 -27.26 51.80
N LEU A 480 28.99 -27.69 51.18
CA LEU A 480 28.20 -28.83 51.61
C LEU A 480 28.99 -30.16 51.49
N LEU A 481 29.70 -30.34 50.37
CA LEU A 481 30.54 -31.53 50.17
C LEU A 481 31.73 -31.55 51.15
N GLY A 482 32.36 -30.40 51.38
CA GLY A 482 33.42 -30.22 52.36
C GLY A 482 32.92 -30.48 53.80
N GLY A 483 31.77 -29.95 54.16
CA GLY A 483 31.11 -30.18 55.44
C GLY A 483 30.79 -31.67 55.67
N LEU A 484 30.24 -32.34 54.62
CA LEU A 484 29.95 -33.77 54.64
C LEU A 484 31.25 -34.60 54.80
N GLY A 485 32.33 -34.20 54.11
CA GLY A 485 33.65 -34.82 54.22
C GLY A 485 34.23 -34.73 55.61
N LEU A 486 34.18 -33.51 56.22
CA LEU A 486 34.61 -33.26 57.60
C LEU A 486 33.75 -34.04 58.61
N PHE A 487 32.44 -34.10 58.41
CA PHE A 487 31.55 -34.88 59.23
C PHE A 487 31.91 -36.39 59.19
N LEU A 488 32.08 -36.93 57.99
CA LEU A 488 32.50 -38.32 57.81
C LEU A 488 33.91 -38.57 58.37
N PHE A 489 34.84 -37.63 58.29
CA PHE A 489 36.16 -37.73 58.87
C PHE A 489 36.12 -37.69 60.40
N ARG A 490 35.32 -36.80 60.99
CA ARG A 490 35.20 -36.64 62.46
C ARG A 490 34.46 -37.83 63.10
N TYR A 491 33.52 -38.44 62.40
CA TYR A 491 32.79 -39.61 62.86
C TYR A 491 33.25 -40.93 62.22
N ARG A 492 34.42 -40.92 61.59
CA ARG A 492 34.98 -42.08 60.87
C ARG A 492 35.11 -43.34 61.73
N GLN A 493 35.32 -43.20 63.06
CA GLN A 493 35.31 -44.36 63.96
C GLN A 493 33.91 -44.94 64.08
N ARG A 494 32.90 -44.13 64.34
CA ARG A 494 31.48 -44.58 64.42
C ARG A 494 30.99 -45.17 63.08
N VAL A 495 31.42 -44.59 61.95
CA VAL A 495 31.08 -45.13 60.62
C VAL A 495 31.81 -46.45 60.37
N ARG A 496 33.06 -46.62 60.83
CA ARG A 496 33.78 -47.89 60.75
C ARG A 496 33.16 -48.96 61.64
N GLU A 497 32.70 -48.61 62.82
CA GLU A 497 31.99 -49.49 63.72
C GLU A 497 30.65 -49.92 63.10
N ALA A 498 29.85 -49.01 62.61
CA ALA A 498 28.58 -49.32 61.92
C ALA A 498 28.80 -50.21 60.68
N LEU A 499 29.88 -49.96 59.90
CA LEU A 499 30.22 -50.81 58.75
C LEU A 499 30.75 -52.18 59.17
N LYS A 500 31.43 -52.30 60.34
CA LYS A 500 31.83 -53.57 60.93
C LYS A 500 30.61 -54.34 61.40
N ASP A 501 29.68 -53.68 62.10
CA ASP A 501 28.42 -54.25 62.54
C ASP A 501 27.54 -54.70 61.39
N TYR A 502 27.47 -53.91 60.30
CA TYR A 502 26.79 -54.31 59.06
C TYR A 502 27.44 -55.56 58.42
N LYS A 503 28.78 -55.58 58.36
CA LYS A 503 29.53 -56.75 57.85
C LYS A 503 29.40 -57.99 58.75
N TRP A 504 29.31 -57.75 60.07
CA TRP A 504 29.13 -58.83 61.06
C TRP A 504 27.68 -59.42 60.98
N ASN A 505 26.69 -58.56 60.92
CA ASN A 505 25.29 -58.94 60.70
C ASN A 505 25.10 -59.72 59.40
N LYS A 506 25.73 -59.27 58.30
CA LYS A 506 25.67 -60.00 57.01
C LYS A 506 26.33 -61.39 57.08
N ARG A 507 27.42 -61.53 57.88
CA ARG A 507 28.09 -62.81 58.15
C ARG A 507 27.30 -63.66 59.11
N ALA A 508 26.57 -63.10 60.07
CA ALA A 508 25.71 -63.83 61.00
C ALA A 508 24.45 -64.37 60.27
N ILE A 509 23.88 -63.61 59.35
CA ILE A 509 22.76 -64.07 58.51
C ILE A 509 23.23 -65.23 57.60
N SER A 510 24.39 -65.12 56.97
CA SER A 510 24.95 -66.22 56.13
C SER A 510 25.29 -67.50 56.92
N ARG A 511 25.71 -67.33 58.21
CA ARG A 511 25.89 -68.57 59.06
C ARG A 511 24.58 -69.18 59.45
N LYS A 512 23.54 -68.43 59.74
CA LYS A 512 22.22 -69.00 60.02
C LYS A 512 21.62 -69.70 58.80
N GLU A 513 21.86 -69.22 57.61
CA GLU A 513 21.42 -69.88 56.36
C GLU A 513 22.19 -71.23 56.16
N HIS A 514 23.49 -71.27 56.49
CA HIS A 514 24.27 -72.52 56.43
C HIS A 514 23.90 -73.53 57.53
N GLU A 515 23.44 -73.08 58.70
CA GLU A 515 22.98 -73.97 59.78
C GLU A 515 21.59 -74.55 59.50
N TYR A 516 20.74 -73.76 58.81
CA TYR A 516 19.42 -74.27 58.34
C TYR A 516 19.53 -75.26 57.19
N GLN A 517 20.60 -75.25 56.39
CA GLN A 517 20.84 -76.23 55.34
C GLN A 517 21.44 -77.55 55.86
N LYS A 518 22.07 -77.57 57.09
CA LYS A 518 22.61 -78.79 57.70
C LYS A 518 21.63 -79.61 58.51
N THR A 519 20.43 -79.07 58.86
CA THR A 519 19.39 -79.75 59.63
C THR A 519 18.31 -80.35 58.76
N PHE A 520 18.47 -80.33 57.45
CA PHE A 520 17.47 -80.90 56.50
C PHE A 520 18.08 -81.97 55.59
N SER A 521 19.12 -82.71 56.05
CA SER A 521 19.66 -83.85 55.30
C SER A 521 19.68 -85.14 56.11
N ASP A 522 18.65 -85.43 56.88
CA ASP A 522 18.41 -86.79 57.30
C ASP A 522 16.92 -86.93 57.64
N ASP A 523 16.41 -87.98 57.07
CA ASP A 523 15.13 -88.66 57.25
C ASP A 523 13.99 -88.37 56.24
N ASP A 524 13.96 -89.35 55.52
CA ASP A 524 13.04 -90.03 54.65
C ASP A 524 11.54 -89.93 54.94
N TYR A 525 10.85 -90.06 53.84
CA TYR A 525 9.59 -90.74 53.56
C TYR A 525 8.21 -90.08 53.74
N ILE A 526 7.58 -90.05 52.61
CA ILE A 526 6.22 -90.47 52.25
C ILE A 526 5.04 -89.46 52.38
N VAL A 527 4.42 -89.30 51.21
CA VAL A 527 2.98 -89.37 50.88
C VAL A 527 2.24 -88.03 50.60
N ARG A 528 2.02 -87.89 49.30
CA ARG A 528 0.77 -87.58 48.56
C ARG A 528 -0.13 -86.41 48.98
N SER A 529 -0.29 -85.55 47.96
CA SER A 529 -1.52 -85.02 47.32
C SER A 529 -2.39 -84.04 48.07
N ALA A 530 -2.62 -82.97 47.52
CA ALA A 530 -3.79 -82.46 46.83
C ALA A 530 -3.80 -80.91 46.74
N GLN A 531 -3.84 -80.52 45.52
CA GLN A 531 -4.70 -79.43 44.94
C GLN A 531 -5.27 -78.37 45.87
N GLN A 532 -4.99 -77.18 45.59
CA GLN A 532 -5.88 -76.15 45.06
C GLN A 532 -5.32 -74.74 45.25
N GLY A 533 -5.35 -73.98 44.19
CA GLY A 533 -4.86 -72.66 43.99
C GLY A 533 -5.70 -71.57 44.65
N ILE A 534 -5.02 -70.50 44.90
CA ILE A 534 -5.64 -69.13 45.00
C ILE A 534 -4.69 -68.14 44.36
N LYS A 535 -5.23 -67.40 43.43
CA LYS A 535 -4.57 -66.25 42.71
C LYS A 535 -4.28 -65.07 43.63
N PRO A 536 -3.28 -64.30 43.37
CA PRO A 536 -3.08 -63.03 44.06
C PRO A 536 -3.86 -61.86 43.38
N ILE A 537 -4.38 -60.96 44.21
CA ILE A 537 -5.05 -59.72 43.84
C ILE A 537 -4.02 -58.62 43.86
N PRO A 538 -4.08 -57.69 42.90
CA PRO A 538 -3.13 -56.56 42.83
C PRO A 538 -3.57 -55.38 43.75
N VAL A 539 -2.60 -54.72 44.34
CA VAL A 539 -2.82 -53.44 45.05
C VAL A 539 -2.38 -52.30 44.17
N THR A 540 -3.33 -51.46 43.87
CA THR A 540 -3.20 -50.14 43.27
C THR A 540 -2.66 -49.12 44.28
N GLU A 541 -1.90 -48.21 43.73
CA GLU A 541 -1.53 -46.84 44.05
C GLU A 541 -2.19 -46.15 45.25
N LEU A 542 -1.34 -45.43 45.96
CA LEU A 542 -1.53 -44.00 46.30
C LEU A 542 -0.15 -43.32 46.41
#